data_a14637a34bc4f3888357086e57d1ef41
#
_entry.id   a14637a34bc4f3888357086e57d1ef41
#
_cell.length_a   1.000
_cell.length_b   1.000
_cell.length_c   1.000
_cell.angle_alpha   90.00
_cell.angle_beta   90.00
_cell.angle_gamma   90.00
#
_symmetry.space_group_name_H-M   'P 1'
#
loop_
_entity.id
_entity.type
_entity.pdbx_description
1 polymer ?
#
loop_
_entity_poly.entity_id
_entity_poly.type
_entity_poly.pdbx_seq_one_letter_code
_entity_poly.pdbx_strand_id
1 'polypeptide(L)'
;MRRLIEGTSRLEPVNDGMLFGEVMALINENNGILVSRKAYDIDYIYFNSETDQFESHTNGVKTLHGFETKDYTANDWYIVN
;
A
#
# COMPACT_ATOMS: atom_id res chain seq x y z
N MET A 1 -13.22 4.97 -0.66
CA MET A 1 -13.34 6.45 -0.75
C MET A 1 -12.81 7.09 0.53
N ARG A 2 -12.05 8.15 0.38
CA ARG A 2 -11.58 8.93 1.53
C ARG A 2 -12.62 9.96 1.90
N ARG A 3 -12.66 10.31 3.17
CA ARG A 3 -13.55 11.36 3.65
C ARG A 3 -12.73 12.55 4.12
N LEU A 4 -13.36 13.72 4.13
CA LEU A 4 -12.73 14.93 4.63
C LEU A 4 -12.59 14.86 6.15
N ILE A 5 -11.46 15.36 6.64
CA ILE A 5 -11.25 15.54 8.06
C ILE A 5 -12.06 16.76 8.47
N GLU A 6 -12.92 16.58 9.48
CA GLU A 6 -13.76 17.65 9.96
C GLU A 6 -12.94 18.86 10.40
N GLY A 7 -13.36 20.04 9.95
CA GLY A 7 -12.68 21.29 10.29
C GLY A 7 -11.43 21.57 9.49
N THR A 8 -11.08 20.75 8.51
CA THR A 8 -9.94 20.97 7.64
C THR A 8 -10.32 20.69 6.19
N SER A 9 -9.45 21.10 5.26
CA SER A 9 -9.63 20.80 3.85
C SER A 9 -8.88 19.54 3.42
N ARG A 10 -8.22 18.87 4.35
CA ARG A 10 -7.46 17.65 4.03
C ARG A 10 -8.37 16.43 4.06
N LEU A 11 -8.01 15.46 3.24
CA LEU A 11 -8.66 14.15 3.30
C LEU A 11 -8.09 13.35 4.46
N GLU A 12 -8.98 12.61 5.15
CA GLU A 12 -8.55 11.71 6.20
C GLU A 12 -7.78 10.55 5.60
N PRO A 13 -6.60 10.22 6.13
CA PRO A 13 -5.88 9.03 5.66
C PRO A 13 -6.67 7.79 6.02
N VAL A 14 -6.99 6.98 5.02
CA VAL A 14 -7.68 5.70 5.20
C VAL A 14 -6.63 4.63 5.37
N ASN A 15 -6.61 4.00 6.55
CA ASN A 15 -5.59 3.03 6.89
C ASN A 15 -5.99 1.59 6.58
N ASP A 16 -7.21 1.37 6.13
CA ASP A 16 -7.65 0.08 5.64
C ASP A 16 -8.79 0.26 4.64
N GLY A 17 -9.17 -0.82 3.98
CA GLY A 17 -10.22 -0.76 2.99
C GLY A 17 -9.86 0.07 1.76
N MET A 18 -8.57 0.26 1.49
CA MET A 18 -8.12 1.04 0.34
C MET A 18 -8.13 0.21 -0.93
N LEU A 19 -8.32 0.90 -2.05
CA LEU A 19 -8.22 0.28 -3.36
C LEU A 19 -6.77 0.27 -3.85
N PHE A 20 -6.46 -0.67 -4.75
CA PHE A 20 -5.12 -0.78 -5.30
C PHE A 20 -4.62 0.54 -5.90
N GLY A 21 -5.45 1.22 -6.69
CA GLY A 21 -5.08 2.48 -7.30
C GLY A 21 -4.76 3.56 -6.28
N GLU A 22 -5.44 3.55 -5.14
CA GLU A 22 -5.17 4.52 -4.08
C GLU A 22 -3.79 4.30 -3.45
N VAL A 23 -3.43 3.04 -3.16
CA VAL A 23 -2.12 2.76 -2.58
C VAL A 23 -1.01 3.01 -3.60
N MET A 24 -1.24 2.70 -4.87
CA MET A 24 -0.24 2.97 -5.91
C MET A 24 0.01 4.47 -6.06
N ALA A 25 -1.04 5.28 -5.99
CA ALA A 25 -0.90 6.74 -6.03
C ALA A 25 -0.08 7.27 -4.86
N LEU A 26 -0.31 6.74 -3.66
CA LEU A 26 0.45 7.13 -2.48
C LEU A 26 1.92 6.74 -2.60
N ILE A 27 2.21 5.55 -3.10
CA ILE A 27 3.58 5.09 -3.30
C ILE A 27 4.29 5.98 -4.32
N ASN A 28 3.58 6.38 -5.38
CA ASN A 28 4.14 7.27 -6.38
C ASN A 28 4.49 8.66 -5.82
N GLU A 29 3.72 9.12 -4.84
CA GLU A 29 3.97 10.41 -4.18
C GLU A 29 5.06 10.30 -3.10
N ASN A 30 5.20 9.13 -2.49
CA ASN A 30 6.11 8.93 -1.36
C ASN A 30 6.65 7.50 -1.36
N ASN A 31 7.89 7.32 -1.81
CA ASN A 31 8.54 6.01 -1.89
C ASN A 31 8.71 5.33 -0.53
N GLY A 32 8.58 6.06 0.57
CA GLY A 32 8.72 5.49 1.91
C GLY A 32 7.47 4.80 2.43
N ILE A 33 6.38 4.80 1.68
CA ILE A 33 5.13 4.19 2.12
C ILE A 33 5.24 2.67 2.10
N LEU A 34 4.84 2.05 3.21
CA LEU A 34 4.75 0.61 3.36
C LEU A 34 3.28 0.21 3.36
N VAL A 35 2.91 -0.74 2.53
CA VAL A 35 1.51 -1.16 2.37
C VAL A 35 1.38 -2.66 2.45
N SER A 36 0.17 -3.14 2.72
CA SER A 36 -0.14 -4.57 2.67
C SER A 36 -1.64 -4.75 2.44
N ARG A 37 -2.07 -6.00 2.33
CA ARG A 37 -3.48 -6.38 2.26
C ARG A 37 -3.83 -7.24 3.47
N LYS A 38 -5.06 -7.13 3.94
CA LYS A 38 -5.52 -7.97 5.06
C LYS A 38 -5.50 -9.46 4.70
N ALA A 39 -5.62 -9.78 3.41
CA ALA A 39 -5.57 -11.17 2.94
C ALA A 39 -4.16 -11.73 2.85
N TYR A 40 -3.13 -10.89 2.98
CA TYR A 40 -1.74 -11.32 2.87
C TYR A 40 -1.18 -11.74 4.22
N ASP A 41 -0.30 -12.73 4.15
CA ASP A 41 0.52 -13.16 5.30
C ASP A 41 1.94 -12.62 5.13
N ILE A 42 2.05 -11.32 4.86
CA ILE A 42 3.32 -10.61 4.70
C ILE A 42 3.30 -9.35 5.55
N ASP A 43 4.48 -8.89 5.94
CA ASP A 43 4.59 -7.71 6.79
C ASP A 43 4.24 -6.44 6.04
N TYR A 44 4.85 -6.26 4.87
CA TYR A 44 4.58 -5.08 4.03
C TYR A 44 5.16 -5.26 2.63
N ILE A 45 4.69 -4.40 1.73
CA ILE A 45 5.19 -4.26 0.37
C ILE A 45 5.67 -2.82 0.23
N TYR A 46 6.75 -2.60 -0.47
CA TYR A 46 7.24 -1.26 -0.76
C TYR A 46 7.85 -1.20 -2.15
N PHE A 47 7.98 0.01 -2.67
CA PHE A 47 8.65 0.23 -3.95
C PHE A 47 10.11 0.59 -3.70
N ASN A 48 11.01 -0.19 -4.29
CA ASN A 48 12.44 0.07 -4.20
C ASN A 48 12.86 0.91 -5.42
N SER A 49 13.06 2.21 -5.21
CA SER A 49 13.38 3.14 -6.29
C SER A 49 14.77 2.92 -6.87
N GLU A 50 15.67 2.25 -6.14
CA GLU A 50 17.01 1.95 -6.65
C GLU A 50 16.97 0.86 -7.71
N THR A 51 16.08 -0.12 -7.55
CA THR A 51 15.93 -1.23 -8.48
C THR A 51 14.71 -1.09 -9.38
N ASP A 52 13.87 -0.10 -9.11
CA ASP A 52 12.63 0.15 -9.85
C ASP A 52 11.67 -1.05 -9.80
N GLN A 53 11.61 -1.70 -8.63
CA GLN A 53 10.83 -2.91 -8.44
C GLN A 53 10.10 -2.88 -7.10
N PHE A 54 8.96 -3.59 -7.03
CA PHE A 54 8.28 -3.81 -5.77
C PHE A 54 8.89 -5.01 -5.05
N GLU A 55 9.02 -4.86 -3.73
CA GLU A 55 9.54 -5.91 -2.87
C GLU A 55 8.61 -6.11 -1.70
N SER A 56 8.51 -7.35 -1.22
CA SER A 56 7.78 -7.66 -0.01
C SER A 56 8.72 -8.11 1.08
N HIS A 57 8.31 -7.87 2.33
CA HIS A 57 9.07 -8.25 3.52
C HIS A 57 8.22 -9.17 4.38
N THR A 58 8.75 -10.34 4.71
CA THR A 58 8.06 -11.33 5.54
C THR A 58 9.07 -11.99 6.46
N ASN A 59 8.89 -11.83 7.76
CA ASN A 59 9.75 -12.45 8.78
C ASN A 59 11.24 -12.18 8.53
N GLY A 60 11.57 -10.96 8.17
CA GLY A 60 12.96 -10.55 7.93
C GLY A 60 13.52 -10.90 6.55
N VAL A 61 12.72 -11.52 5.70
CA VAL A 61 13.15 -11.90 4.36
C VAL A 61 12.50 -10.97 3.33
N LYS A 62 13.32 -10.42 2.44
CA LYS A 62 12.86 -9.57 1.34
C LYS A 62 12.86 -10.37 0.05
N THR A 63 11.77 -10.27 -0.71
CA THR A 63 11.65 -10.91 -2.02
C THR A 63 10.98 -9.98 -2.99
N LEU A 64 11.22 -10.18 -4.28
CA LEU A 64 10.49 -9.45 -5.31
C LEU A 64 9.01 -9.79 -5.21
N HIS A 65 8.17 -8.77 -5.39
CA HIS A 65 6.73 -8.94 -5.29
C HIS A 65 6.08 -8.74 -6.65
N GLY A 66 5.30 -9.74 -7.08
CA GLY A 66 4.48 -9.64 -8.28
C GLY A 66 3.01 -9.52 -7.91
N PHE A 67 2.31 -8.60 -8.56
CA PHE A 67 0.88 -8.41 -8.31
C PHE A 67 0.07 -9.33 -9.21
N GLU A 68 -1.06 -9.81 -8.69
CA GLU A 68 -2.01 -10.66 -9.40
C GLU A 68 -3.32 -9.90 -9.61
N THR A 69 -4.20 -10.45 -10.45
CA THR A 69 -5.49 -9.82 -10.72
C THR A 69 -6.28 -9.55 -9.44
N LYS A 70 -6.26 -10.47 -8.49
CA LYS A 70 -6.95 -10.28 -7.21
C LYS A 70 -6.42 -9.09 -6.42
N ASP A 71 -5.16 -8.70 -6.64
CA ASP A 71 -4.58 -7.53 -5.99
C ASP A 71 -5.14 -6.24 -6.58
N TYR A 72 -5.31 -6.21 -7.89
CA TYR A 72 -5.82 -5.03 -8.59
C TYR A 72 -7.28 -4.74 -8.26
N THR A 73 -8.04 -5.76 -7.94
CA THR A 73 -9.47 -5.63 -7.66
C THR A 73 -9.79 -5.61 -6.16
N ALA A 74 -8.77 -5.78 -5.32
CA ALA A 74 -8.97 -5.83 -3.88
C ALA A 74 -9.35 -4.47 -3.30
N ASN A 75 -10.07 -4.52 -2.19
CA ASN A 75 -10.42 -3.32 -1.43
C ASN A 75 -10.02 -3.44 0.04
N ASP A 76 -9.03 -4.27 0.32
CA ASP A 76 -8.54 -4.53 1.68
C ASP A 76 -7.10 -4.06 1.90
N TRP A 77 -6.61 -3.18 1.04
CA TRP A 77 -5.29 -2.59 1.18
C TRP A 77 -5.24 -1.65 2.38
N TYR A 78 -4.07 -1.54 3.01
CA TYR A 78 -3.87 -0.61 4.11
C TYR A 78 -2.42 -0.16 4.18
N ILE A 79 -2.20 0.96 4.87
CA ILE A 79 -0.87 1.52 5.09
C ILE A 79 -0.32 0.95 6.40
N VAL A 80 0.91 0.43 6.34
CA VAL A 80 1.54 -0.20 7.50
C VAL A 80 2.20 0.83 8.41
N ASN A 81 2.74 1.89 7.82
CA ASN A 81 3.44 2.91 8.59
C ASN A 81 2.76 4.27 8.56
#